data_c4720e76b519bc40836546357e149c04
#
_entry.id   c4720e76b519bc40836546357e149c04
#
_cell.length_a   1.000
_cell.length_b   1.000
_cell.length_c   1.000
_cell.angle_alpha   90.00
_cell.angle_beta   90.00
_cell.angle_gamma   90.00
#
_symmetry.space_group_name_H-M   'P 1'
#
loop_
_entity.id
_entity.type
_entity.pdbx_description
1 polymer ?
#
loop_
_entity_poly.entity_id
_entity_poly.type
_entity_poly.pdbx_seq_one_letter_code
_entity_poly.pdbx_strand_id
1 'polypeptide(L)'
;MISILSIVHDTMVDGPGFRTAIYCAGCPNHCPECHNPQSWDIKNGTMTSTADIMKEIMSDPFANVNFSGGDPMFQAEGFTELAKAIRKESDKTIWCFTGYKYENLLKNPKQLALLQQIDVLVDGPFIKDLRDEELFFHGSSNQRIINVRKSLEKGEVVELIFTKDNPNPQLRQTHHTISLLAEKSA
;
A
#
# COMPACT_ATOMS: atom_id res chain seq x y z
N MET A 1 14.19 9.05 4.63
CA MET A 1 14.95 8.49 3.46
C MET A 1 14.49 7.07 3.22
N ILE A 2 14.18 6.72 1.98
CA ILE A 2 13.72 5.38 1.55
C ILE A 2 14.60 4.94 0.37
N SER A 3 15.02 3.68 0.36
CA SER A 3 15.71 3.10 -0.79
C SER A 3 14.69 2.75 -1.87
N ILE A 4 14.69 3.50 -2.98
CA ILE A 4 13.72 3.43 -4.07
C ILE A 4 14.39 2.88 -5.32
N LEU A 5 13.74 1.93 -5.98
CA LEU A 5 14.12 1.42 -7.31
C LEU A 5 13.60 2.32 -8.42
N SER A 6 12.32 2.65 -8.36
CA SER A 6 11.66 3.48 -9.36
C SER A 6 10.35 4.05 -8.82
N ILE A 7 9.90 5.13 -9.46
CA ILE A 7 8.56 5.68 -9.31
C ILE A 7 7.90 5.59 -10.69
N VAL A 8 6.72 5.00 -10.76
CA VAL A 8 5.97 4.80 -12.00
C VAL A 8 4.63 5.50 -11.88
N HIS A 9 4.40 6.45 -12.79
CA HIS A 9 3.14 7.18 -12.86
C HIS A 9 2.11 6.44 -13.72
N ASP A 10 0.85 6.78 -13.55
CA ASP A 10 -0.29 6.34 -14.37
C ASP A 10 -0.48 4.81 -14.45
N THR A 11 0.00 4.09 -13.44
CA THR A 11 -0.24 2.63 -13.38
C THR A 11 -1.68 2.32 -12.96
N MET A 12 -2.26 1.26 -13.53
CA MET A 12 -3.58 0.73 -13.16
C MET A 12 -3.51 -0.75 -12.75
N VAL A 13 -2.31 -1.34 -12.72
CA VAL A 13 -2.16 -2.78 -12.43
C VAL A 13 -2.11 -3.07 -10.92
N ASP A 14 -1.77 -2.08 -10.12
CA ASP A 14 -1.57 -2.21 -8.68
C ASP A 14 -2.73 -1.61 -7.86
N GLY A 15 -3.97 -1.67 -8.37
CA GLY A 15 -5.15 -1.15 -7.70
C GLY A 15 -6.06 -0.36 -8.65
N PRO A 16 -7.29 -0.01 -8.22
CA PRO A 16 -8.25 0.68 -9.06
C PRO A 16 -7.86 2.13 -9.33
N GLY A 17 -8.14 2.59 -10.56
CA GLY A 17 -7.85 3.95 -11.04
C GLY A 17 -6.37 4.19 -11.29
N PHE A 18 -6.02 5.43 -11.67
CA PHE A 18 -4.63 5.83 -11.88
C PHE A 18 -3.89 5.96 -10.55
N ARG A 19 -2.66 5.47 -10.53
CA ARG A 19 -1.83 5.45 -9.33
C ARG A 19 -0.38 5.78 -9.63
N THR A 20 0.26 6.49 -8.72
CA THR A 20 1.71 6.63 -8.67
C THR A 20 2.28 5.52 -7.78
N ALA A 21 2.97 4.58 -8.38
CA ALA A 21 3.57 3.45 -7.67
C ALA A 21 5.01 3.74 -7.28
N ILE A 22 5.31 3.62 -5.99
CA ILE A 22 6.64 3.76 -5.41
C ILE A 22 7.20 2.35 -5.21
N TYR A 23 8.13 1.96 -6.07
CA TYR A 23 8.80 0.66 -5.98
C TYR A 23 10.06 0.79 -5.15
N CYS A 24 10.08 0.19 -3.96
CA CYS A 24 11.25 0.22 -3.07
C CYS A 24 12.18 -0.98 -3.30
N ALA A 25 13.43 -0.85 -2.83
CA ALA A 25 14.37 -1.95 -2.67
C ALA A 25 14.30 -2.53 -1.24
N GLY A 26 14.80 -3.74 -1.06
CA GLY A 26 14.78 -4.47 0.21
C GLY A 26 13.53 -5.32 0.38
N CYS A 27 13.69 -6.65 0.32
CA CYS A 27 12.62 -7.61 0.59
C CYS A 27 13.21 -8.87 1.23
N PRO A 28 12.83 -9.22 2.46
CA PRO A 28 13.36 -10.41 3.13
C PRO A 28 12.67 -11.71 2.71
N ASN A 29 11.56 -11.64 1.97
CA ASN A 29 10.75 -12.82 1.65
C ASN A 29 11.37 -13.71 0.57
N HIS A 30 12.11 -13.14 -0.41
CA HIS A 30 12.77 -13.87 -1.49
C HIS A 30 11.87 -14.94 -2.15
N CYS A 31 10.62 -14.60 -2.45
CA CYS A 31 9.64 -15.55 -2.99
C CYS A 31 10.14 -16.18 -4.29
N PRO A 32 10.07 -17.52 -4.45
CA PRO A 32 10.40 -18.17 -5.73
C PRO A 32 9.58 -17.57 -6.88
N GLU A 33 10.26 -17.26 -8.00
CA GLU A 33 9.67 -16.61 -9.18
C GLU A 33 8.97 -15.26 -8.89
N CYS A 34 9.50 -14.53 -7.92
CA CYS A 34 9.09 -13.14 -7.67
C CYS A 34 9.18 -12.34 -8.98
N HIS A 35 8.15 -11.49 -9.24
CA HIS A 35 8.13 -10.63 -10.44
C HIS A 35 9.21 -9.54 -10.42
N ASN A 36 9.77 -9.25 -9.24
CA ASN A 36 10.74 -8.17 -9.04
C ASN A 36 11.95 -8.62 -8.21
N PRO A 37 12.71 -9.66 -8.63
CA PRO A 37 13.82 -10.20 -7.83
C PRO A 37 14.96 -9.22 -7.62
N GLN A 38 15.15 -8.23 -8.50
CA GLN A 38 16.11 -7.14 -8.32
C GLN A 38 15.80 -6.25 -7.11
N SER A 39 14.58 -6.32 -6.57
CA SER A 39 14.19 -5.55 -5.39
C SER A 39 14.62 -6.18 -4.06
N TRP A 40 15.17 -7.40 -4.05
CA TRP A 40 15.50 -8.08 -2.80
C TRP A 40 16.61 -7.40 -2.00
N ASP A 41 17.67 -6.97 -2.69
CA ASP A 41 18.76 -6.23 -2.01
C ASP A 41 18.40 -4.74 -1.90
N ILE A 42 18.42 -4.24 -0.67
CA ILE A 42 18.15 -2.83 -0.39
C ILE A 42 19.16 -1.88 -1.05
N LYS A 43 20.36 -2.39 -1.34
CA LYS A 43 21.44 -1.63 -2.01
C LYS A 43 21.17 -1.37 -3.49
N ASN A 44 20.24 -2.10 -4.10
CA ASN A 44 19.87 -1.91 -5.50
C ASN A 44 19.03 -0.65 -5.73
N GLY A 45 18.51 -0.04 -4.67
CA GLY A 45 17.76 1.21 -4.76
C GLY A 45 18.65 2.44 -4.51
N THR A 46 18.08 3.59 -4.82
CA THR A 46 18.65 4.91 -4.52
C THR A 46 17.97 5.49 -3.27
N MET A 47 18.79 5.94 -2.31
CA MET A 47 18.29 6.60 -1.09
C MET A 47 17.65 7.95 -1.45
N THR A 48 16.32 8.00 -1.41
CA THR A 48 15.52 9.14 -1.82
C THR A 48 14.84 9.78 -0.62
N SER A 49 14.78 11.10 -0.58
CA SER A 49 14.13 11.83 0.52
C SER A 49 12.61 11.76 0.40
N THR A 50 11.90 11.78 1.53
CA THR A 50 10.43 11.92 1.57
C THR A 50 9.95 13.13 0.75
N ALA A 51 10.68 14.25 0.82
CA ALA A 51 10.33 15.46 0.07
C ALA A 51 10.43 15.27 -1.45
N ASP A 52 11.43 14.55 -1.94
CA ASP A 52 11.56 14.31 -3.38
C ASP A 52 10.50 13.31 -3.88
N ILE A 53 10.21 12.26 -3.09
CA ILE A 53 9.10 11.34 -3.42
C ILE A 53 7.76 12.09 -3.42
N MET A 54 7.54 13.01 -2.47
CA MET A 54 6.32 13.82 -2.43
C MET A 54 6.15 14.70 -3.67
N LYS A 55 7.24 15.28 -4.22
CA LYS A 55 7.17 16.05 -5.48
C LYS A 55 6.62 15.19 -6.63
N GLU A 56 7.11 13.96 -6.75
CA GLU A 56 6.62 13.00 -7.76
C GLU A 56 5.14 12.65 -7.54
N ILE A 57 4.75 12.33 -6.30
CA ILE A 57 3.35 12.01 -5.96
C ILE A 57 2.40 13.18 -6.24
N MET A 58 2.83 14.41 -5.94
CA MET A 58 2.00 15.60 -6.09
C MET A 58 2.03 16.20 -7.49
N SER A 59 2.88 15.70 -8.39
CA SER A 59 2.92 16.12 -9.80
C SER A 59 1.64 15.73 -10.56
N ASP A 60 0.98 14.63 -10.15
CA ASP A 60 -0.34 14.27 -10.64
C ASP A 60 -1.40 14.42 -9.53
N PRO A 61 -2.31 15.40 -9.63
CA PRO A 61 -3.34 15.62 -8.62
C PRO A 61 -4.42 14.52 -8.58
N PHE A 62 -4.56 13.72 -9.64
CA PHE A 62 -5.64 12.74 -9.78
C PHE A 62 -5.22 11.32 -9.40
N ALA A 63 -3.94 10.97 -9.58
CA ALA A 63 -3.45 9.63 -9.25
C ALA A 63 -3.41 9.40 -7.73
N ASN A 64 -3.85 8.23 -7.30
CA ASN A 64 -3.65 7.72 -5.95
C ASN A 64 -2.24 7.13 -5.78
N VAL A 65 -1.91 6.56 -4.63
CA VAL A 65 -0.55 6.12 -4.33
C VAL A 65 -0.49 4.62 -4.03
N ASN A 66 0.56 3.98 -4.54
CA ASN A 66 0.94 2.61 -4.18
C ASN A 66 2.34 2.54 -3.59
N PHE A 67 2.49 1.80 -2.52
CA PHE A 67 3.78 1.35 -1.98
C PHE A 67 4.00 -0.10 -2.37
N SER A 68 5.02 -0.38 -3.14
CA SER A 68 5.30 -1.69 -3.75
C SER A 68 6.81 -1.89 -3.96
N GLY A 69 7.19 -2.84 -4.82
CA GLY A 69 8.57 -3.10 -5.24
C GLY A 69 9.19 -4.27 -4.51
N GLY A 70 10.10 -4.02 -3.57
CA GLY A 70 10.55 -4.98 -2.57
C GLY A 70 9.46 -5.21 -1.53
N ASP A 71 9.71 -4.79 -0.30
CA ASP A 71 8.67 -4.84 0.73
C ASP A 71 8.66 -3.52 1.51
N PRO A 72 7.63 -2.66 1.35
CA PRO A 72 7.54 -1.39 2.07
C PRO A 72 7.56 -1.56 3.60
N MET A 73 7.03 -2.68 4.12
CA MET A 73 7.04 -2.99 5.55
C MET A 73 8.46 -3.32 6.09
N PHE A 74 9.42 -3.62 5.20
CA PHE A 74 10.83 -3.73 5.54
C PHE A 74 11.47 -2.35 5.80
N GLN A 75 10.98 -1.30 5.15
CA GLN A 75 11.37 0.10 5.35
C GLN A 75 10.27 0.91 6.04
N ALA A 76 9.53 0.30 6.98
CA ALA A 76 8.30 0.83 7.56
C ALA A 76 8.43 2.25 8.13
N GLU A 77 9.56 2.62 8.74
CA GLU A 77 9.75 3.96 9.31
C GLU A 77 9.75 5.05 8.24
N GLY A 78 10.49 4.84 7.14
CA GLY A 78 10.53 5.77 6.02
C GLY A 78 9.18 5.90 5.32
N PHE A 79 8.51 4.77 5.07
CA PHE A 79 7.17 4.78 4.47
C PHE A 79 6.09 5.36 5.40
N THR A 80 6.24 5.23 6.72
CA THR A 80 5.34 5.90 7.67
C THR A 80 5.47 7.42 7.58
N GLU A 81 6.71 7.93 7.49
CA GLU A 81 6.96 9.37 7.29
C GLU A 81 6.32 9.87 5.99
N LEU A 82 6.54 9.13 4.88
CA LEU A 82 5.95 9.45 3.58
C LEU A 82 4.42 9.42 3.62
N ALA A 83 3.82 8.37 4.18
CA ALA A 83 2.38 8.23 4.27
C ALA A 83 1.74 9.35 5.08
N LYS A 84 2.36 9.77 6.20
CA LYS A 84 1.90 10.94 6.98
C LYS A 84 1.97 12.24 6.17
N ALA A 85 3.01 12.44 5.37
CA ALA A 85 3.11 13.61 4.49
C ALA A 85 1.98 13.60 3.43
N ILE A 86 1.71 12.47 2.80
CA ILE A 86 0.60 12.30 1.83
C ILE A 86 -0.73 12.63 2.49
N ARG A 87 -0.99 12.10 3.70
CA ARG A 87 -2.24 12.36 4.45
C ARG A 87 -2.42 13.82 4.81
N LYS A 88 -1.33 14.54 5.10
CA LYS A 88 -1.36 15.96 5.45
C LYS A 88 -1.66 16.85 4.25
N GLU A 89 -1.19 16.48 3.07
CA GLU A 89 -1.18 17.34 1.89
C GLU A 89 -2.22 16.94 0.82
N SER A 90 -2.88 15.78 0.98
CA SER A 90 -3.84 15.28 -0.02
C SER A 90 -4.84 14.28 0.56
N ASP A 91 -5.93 14.06 -0.20
CA ASP A 91 -6.93 13.00 0.05
C ASP A 91 -6.64 11.70 -0.72
N LYS A 92 -5.43 11.54 -1.25
CA LYS A 92 -5.02 10.37 -2.02
C LYS A 92 -5.12 9.10 -1.17
N THR A 93 -5.69 8.04 -1.75
CA THR A 93 -5.69 6.72 -1.11
C THR A 93 -4.32 6.05 -1.27
N ILE A 94 -3.89 5.32 -0.23
CA ILE A 94 -2.62 4.62 -0.19
C ILE A 94 -2.87 3.12 -0.12
N TRP A 95 -2.41 2.40 -1.12
CA TRP A 95 -2.30 0.94 -1.12
C TRP A 95 -0.87 0.52 -0.78
N CYS A 96 -0.72 -0.61 -0.10
CA CYS A 96 0.59 -1.16 0.25
C CYS A 96 0.62 -2.66 -0.01
N PHE A 97 1.66 -3.11 -0.70
CA PHE A 97 1.90 -4.52 -1.02
C PHE A 97 3.01 -5.05 -0.12
N THR A 98 2.78 -6.19 0.51
CA THR A 98 3.77 -6.79 1.42
C THR A 98 3.70 -8.32 1.41
N GLY A 99 4.83 -8.98 1.61
CA GLY A 99 4.87 -10.41 1.85
C GLY A 99 4.57 -10.80 3.29
N TYR A 100 4.47 -9.85 4.23
CA TYR A 100 4.04 -10.13 5.59
C TYR A 100 2.52 -10.35 5.65
N LYS A 101 2.05 -11.13 6.63
CA LYS A 101 0.62 -11.22 6.95
C LYS A 101 0.21 -10.11 7.89
N TYR A 102 -1.00 -9.60 7.74
CA TYR A 102 -1.60 -8.54 8.55
C TYR A 102 -1.44 -8.78 10.05
N GLU A 103 -1.70 -9.99 10.51
CA GLU A 103 -1.63 -10.38 11.93
C GLU A 103 -0.20 -10.28 12.50
N ASN A 104 0.82 -10.39 11.65
CA ASN A 104 2.21 -10.22 12.06
C ASN A 104 2.61 -8.74 12.12
N LEU A 105 2.07 -7.91 11.22
CA LEU A 105 2.31 -6.47 11.22
C LEU A 105 1.80 -5.79 12.50
N LEU A 106 0.69 -6.28 13.06
CA LEU A 106 0.13 -5.80 14.33
C LEU A 106 1.08 -5.96 15.53
N LYS A 107 1.99 -6.94 15.46
CA LYS A 107 2.93 -7.28 16.55
C LYS A 107 4.22 -6.44 16.51
N ASN A 108 4.48 -5.74 15.41
CA ASN A 108 5.69 -4.93 15.24
C ASN A 108 5.30 -3.44 15.27
N PRO A 109 5.74 -2.67 16.27
CA PRO A 109 5.35 -1.26 16.41
C PRO A 109 5.65 -0.38 15.19
N LYS A 110 6.77 -0.63 14.48
CA LYS A 110 7.16 0.14 13.29
C LYS A 110 6.23 -0.17 12.11
N GLN A 111 5.91 -1.45 11.91
CA GLN A 111 5.01 -1.90 10.84
C GLN A 111 3.56 -1.50 11.14
N LEU A 112 3.13 -1.58 12.41
CA LEU A 112 1.82 -1.09 12.84
C LEU A 112 1.67 0.42 12.57
N ALA A 113 2.71 1.21 12.83
CA ALA A 113 2.69 2.65 12.57
C ALA A 113 2.46 2.97 11.07
N LEU A 114 3.06 2.20 10.16
CA LEU A 114 2.77 2.31 8.72
C LEU A 114 1.36 1.81 8.40
N LEU A 115 0.97 0.65 8.93
CA LEU A 115 -0.34 0.07 8.71
C LEU A 115 -1.47 1.07 9.04
N GLN A 116 -1.34 1.84 10.10
CA GLN A 116 -2.30 2.87 10.51
C GLN A 116 -2.42 4.06 9.54
N GLN A 117 -1.50 4.20 8.58
CA GLN A 117 -1.49 5.30 7.61
C GLN A 117 -1.99 4.90 6.22
N ILE A 118 -2.20 3.61 5.95
CA ILE A 118 -2.63 3.11 4.64
C ILE A 118 -4.11 2.75 4.63
N ASP A 119 -4.73 2.74 3.45
CA ASP A 119 -6.15 2.40 3.29
C ASP A 119 -6.34 0.92 2.99
N VAL A 120 -5.47 0.37 2.13
CA VAL A 120 -5.56 -1.01 1.67
C VAL A 120 -4.20 -1.68 1.76
N LEU A 121 -4.21 -2.89 2.28
CA LEU A 121 -3.06 -3.77 2.32
C LEU A 121 -3.31 -4.98 1.42
N VAL A 122 -2.37 -5.25 0.52
CA VAL A 122 -2.29 -6.55 -0.16
C VAL A 122 -1.23 -7.35 0.59
N ASP A 123 -1.66 -8.36 1.33
CA ASP A 123 -0.81 -9.10 2.27
C ASP A 123 -0.50 -10.53 1.84
N GLY A 124 0.59 -11.05 2.37
CA GLY A 124 1.03 -12.43 2.17
C GLY A 124 2.07 -12.60 1.06
N PRO A 125 2.97 -13.59 1.21
CA PRO A 125 4.02 -13.84 0.23
C PRO A 125 3.42 -14.35 -1.09
N PHE A 126 4.07 -14.01 -2.22
CA PHE A 126 3.74 -14.65 -3.49
C PHE A 126 4.08 -16.15 -3.45
N ILE A 127 3.12 -16.97 -3.84
CA ILE A 127 3.28 -18.43 -3.96
C ILE A 127 3.05 -18.84 -5.41
N LYS A 128 4.11 -19.31 -6.07
CA LYS A 128 4.10 -19.70 -7.49
C LYS A 128 2.96 -20.66 -7.84
N ASP A 129 2.79 -21.72 -7.05
CA ASP A 129 1.81 -22.77 -7.31
C ASP A 129 0.34 -22.29 -7.14
N LEU A 130 0.17 -21.09 -6.57
CA LEU A 130 -1.12 -20.42 -6.38
C LEU A 130 -1.26 -19.19 -7.29
N ARG A 131 -0.34 -19.00 -8.27
CA ARG A 131 -0.42 -17.92 -9.25
C ARG A 131 -1.69 -18.07 -10.07
N ASP A 132 -2.39 -16.96 -10.25
CA ASP A 132 -3.59 -16.89 -11.08
C ASP A 132 -3.65 -15.50 -11.73
N GLU A 133 -3.69 -15.45 -13.06
CA GLU A 133 -3.71 -14.20 -13.85
C GLU A 133 -5.10 -13.55 -13.93
N GLU A 134 -6.15 -14.26 -13.48
CA GLU A 134 -7.52 -13.74 -13.38
C GLU A 134 -7.75 -12.93 -12.08
N LEU A 135 -6.82 -12.97 -11.13
CA LEU A 135 -6.95 -12.25 -9.86
C LEU A 135 -6.79 -10.74 -10.04
N PHE A 136 -7.65 -9.98 -9.39
CA PHE A 136 -7.53 -8.52 -9.37
C PHE A 136 -6.45 -8.08 -8.37
N PHE A 137 -5.45 -7.33 -8.83
CA PHE A 137 -4.47 -6.60 -8.02
C PHE A 137 -3.62 -7.43 -7.05
N HIS A 138 -3.54 -8.75 -7.21
CA HIS A 138 -2.62 -9.62 -6.47
C HIS A 138 -2.18 -10.81 -7.33
N GLY A 139 -1.03 -11.41 -7.01
CA GLY A 139 -0.37 -12.35 -7.92
C GLY A 139 -0.67 -13.82 -7.62
N SER A 140 -1.14 -14.16 -6.43
CA SER A 140 -1.43 -15.55 -6.03
C SER A 140 -2.61 -15.61 -5.06
N SER A 141 -3.42 -16.67 -5.15
CA SER A 141 -4.72 -16.78 -4.47
C SER A 141 -4.66 -16.86 -2.94
N ASN A 142 -3.49 -17.01 -2.36
CA ASN A 142 -3.27 -16.93 -0.90
C ASN A 142 -3.15 -15.50 -0.38
N GLN A 143 -2.97 -14.52 -1.27
CA GLN A 143 -2.89 -13.11 -0.89
C GLN A 143 -4.29 -12.54 -0.67
N ARG A 144 -4.40 -11.56 0.25
CA ARG A 144 -5.67 -10.92 0.59
C ARG A 144 -5.59 -9.43 0.31
N ILE A 145 -6.69 -8.85 -0.12
CA ILE A 145 -6.84 -7.39 -0.25
C ILE A 145 -7.66 -6.92 0.95
N ILE A 146 -7.03 -6.22 1.88
CA ILE A 146 -7.57 -5.92 3.20
C ILE A 146 -7.92 -4.43 3.30
N ASN A 147 -9.15 -4.12 3.71
CA ASN A 147 -9.53 -2.79 4.15
C ASN A 147 -8.93 -2.52 5.54
N VAL A 148 -7.83 -1.78 5.58
CA VAL A 148 -7.05 -1.62 6.81
C VAL A 148 -7.83 -0.89 7.90
N ARG A 149 -8.51 0.20 7.55
CA ARG A 149 -9.27 0.98 8.54
C ARG A 149 -10.35 0.13 9.20
N LYS A 150 -11.19 -0.54 8.39
CA LYS A 150 -12.25 -1.39 8.94
C LYS A 150 -11.70 -2.55 9.75
N SER A 151 -10.55 -3.09 9.35
CA SER A 151 -9.91 -4.20 10.08
C SER A 151 -9.39 -3.75 11.44
N LEU A 152 -8.76 -2.58 11.52
CA LEU A 152 -8.30 -2.00 12.78
C LEU A 152 -9.47 -1.63 13.71
N GLU A 153 -10.56 -1.08 13.16
CA GLU A 153 -11.76 -0.72 13.92
C GLU A 153 -12.47 -1.94 14.51
N LYS A 154 -12.55 -3.05 13.74
CA LYS A 154 -13.23 -4.27 14.17
C LYS A 154 -12.35 -5.23 14.98
N GLY A 155 -11.02 -5.09 14.90
CA GLY A 155 -10.07 -6.05 15.49
C GLY A 155 -10.00 -7.39 14.74
N GLU A 156 -10.53 -7.46 13.51
CA GLU A 156 -10.52 -8.63 12.63
C GLU A 156 -10.26 -8.23 11.17
N VAL A 157 -9.78 -9.15 10.34
CA VAL A 157 -9.52 -8.88 8.92
C VAL A 157 -10.84 -8.66 8.18
N VAL A 158 -10.93 -7.51 7.50
CA VAL A 158 -12.02 -7.18 6.58
C VAL A 158 -11.48 -7.14 5.17
N GLU A 159 -11.75 -8.17 4.38
CA GLU A 159 -11.29 -8.26 3.00
C GLU A 159 -12.17 -7.43 2.05
N LEU A 160 -11.52 -6.93 0.99
CA LEU A 160 -12.15 -6.32 -0.17
C LEU A 160 -12.18 -7.35 -1.30
N ILE A 161 -13.36 -7.75 -1.72
CA ILE A 161 -13.52 -8.74 -2.78
C ILE A 161 -13.80 -8.02 -4.09
N PHE A 162 -12.84 -8.09 -5.01
CA PHE A 162 -12.96 -7.59 -6.37
C PHE A 162 -13.47 -8.71 -7.28
N THR A 163 -14.49 -8.40 -8.08
CA THR A 163 -15.05 -9.32 -9.08
C THR A 163 -15.35 -8.56 -10.36
N LYS A 164 -15.62 -9.27 -11.47
CA LYS A 164 -16.03 -8.64 -12.73
C LYS A 164 -17.31 -7.80 -12.56
N ASP A 165 -18.23 -8.23 -11.67
CA ASP A 165 -19.45 -7.51 -11.36
C ASP A 165 -19.27 -6.40 -10.31
N ASN A 166 -18.19 -6.46 -9.53
CA ASN A 166 -17.83 -5.46 -8.54
C ASN A 166 -16.35 -5.08 -8.66
N PRO A 167 -15.96 -4.35 -9.72
CA PRO A 167 -14.57 -3.99 -9.98
C PRO A 167 -14.04 -2.90 -9.05
N ASN A 168 -14.89 -2.28 -8.25
CA ASN A 168 -14.51 -1.23 -7.30
C ASN A 168 -15.35 -1.33 -6.02
N PRO A 169 -15.11 -2.36 -5.18
CA PRO A 169 -15.77 -2.49 -3.89
C PRO A 169 -15.48 -1.22 -3.07
N GLN A 170 -16.55 -0.62 -2.52
CA GLN A 170 -16.52 0.72 -1.94
C GLN A 170 -15.41 0.90 -0.89
N LEU A 171 -14.36 1.64 -1.28
CA LEU A 171 -13.36 2.23 -0.39
C LEU A 171 -13.87 3.55 0.24
N ARG A 172 -14.95 4.11 -0.31
CA ARG A 172 -15.47 5.42 0.06
C ARG A 172 -16.37 5.35 1.30
N GLN A 173 -15.79 5.69 2.46
CA GLN A 173 -16.44 6.62 3.36
C GLN A 173 -15.56 7.86 3.40
N THR A 174 -16.08 8.92 2.81
CA THR A 174 -15.46 10.22 2.65
C THR A 174 -15.04 10.82 4.00
N HIS A 175 -13.83 11.36 4.08
CA HIS A 175 -13.34 12.17 5.19
C HIS A 175 -14.21 13.41 5.50
N HIS A 176 -15.23 13.71 4.68
CA HIS A 176 -16.11 14.87 4.81
C HIS A 176 -17.17 14.76 5.91
N THR A 177 -17.44 13.58 6.46
CA THR A 177 -18.55 13.43 7.44
C THR A 177 -18.10 13.69 8.88
N ILE A 178 -16.82 13.72 9.18
CA ILE A 178 -16.33 13.91 10.57
C ILE A 178 -16.24 15.38 10.95
N SER A 179 -15.97 16.30 10.02
CA SER A 179 -15.93 17.74 10.33
C SER A 179 -17.30 18.37 10.57
N LEU A 180 -18.35 17.84 9.95
CA LEU A 180 -19.73 18.37 10.09
C LEU A 180 -20.42 17.95 11.39
N LEU A 181 -19.93 16.95 12.10
CA LEU A 181 -20.49 16.54 13.40
C LEU A 181 -19.84 17.28 14.57
N ALA A 182 -18.64 17.82 14.41
CA ALA A 182 -17.96 18.62 15.44
C ALA A 182 -18.52 20.05 15.55
N GLU A 183 -19.10 20.60 14.48
CA GLU A 183 -19.66 21.97 14.48
C GLU A 183 -21.12 22.06 14.97
N LYS A 184 -21.77 20.92 15.25
CA LYS A 184 -23.15 20.89 15.76
C LYS A 184 -23.26 20.67 17.27
N SER A 185 -22.13 20.64 17.99
CA SER A 185 -22.06 20.44 19.45
C SER A 185 -21.38 21.60 20.20
N ALA A 186 -21.35 22.80 19.60
CA ALA A 186 -20.88 24.03 20.22
C ALA A 186 -22.03 25.04 20.34
#